data_efb4f3dab2b89a2df9e95231e210ca2e
#
_entry.id   efb4f3dab2b89a2df9e95231e210ca2e
#
_cell.length_a   1.000
_cell.length_b   1.000
_cell.length_c   1.000
_cell.angle_alpha   90.00
_cell.angle_beta   90.00
_cell.angle_gamma   90.00
#
_symmetry.space_group_name_H-M   'P 1'
#
loop_
_entity.id
_entity.type
_entity.pdbx_description
1 polymer ?
#
loop_
_entity_poly.entity_id
_entity_poly.type
_entity_poly.pdbx_seq_one_letter_code
_entity_poly.pdbx_strand_id
1 'polypeptide(L)'
;MSVRWAHLESAGFMKKHLWIAGSFVAVILLAMGLLILPNPLGAMVLAEAKYRGYLAYTPDEAVTLAYSRCSSCHNAEKMLRYCARCGPPFTVVVHSMKKYVELTNLKKENFKPFSDAESVAIAQAWNALVGNWESGWGEKNLKKLLQGDAALIRLIETPVEQRPIEIALKDRRAPGAYKE
;
A
#
# COMPACT_ATOMS: atom_id res chain seq x y z
N MET A 1 30.67 25.26 60.83
CA MET A 1 30.72 23.83 60.33
C MET A 1 29.40 23.44 59.74
N SER A 2 29.09 23.76 58.50
CA SER A 2 27.89 23.22 57.83
C SER A 2 27.86 23.58 56.33
N VAL A 3 28.72 22.97 55.51
CA VAL A 3 28.69 23.15 54.04
C VAL A 3 29.04 21.86 53.29
N ARG A 4 28.87 20.70 53.86
CA ARG A 4 29.37 19.43 53.23
C ARG A 4 28.32 18.43 52.79
N TRP A 5 27.03 18.70 52.90
CA TRP A 5 25.95 17.75 52.59
C TRP A 5 25.21 17.96 51.28
N ALA A 6 25.34 19.13 50.63
CA ALA A 6 24.59 19.46 49.44
C ALA A 6 25.16 18.83 48.14
N HIS A 7 26.40 18.34 48.11
CA HIS A 7 27.04 17.83 46.90
C HIS A 7 26.81 16.33 46.61
N LEU A 8 26.31 15.56 47.56
CA LEU A 8 26.14 14.10 47.38
C LEU A 8 24.76 13.71 46.80
N GLU A 9 23.74 14.52 46.98
CA GLU A 9 22.39 14.20 46.43
C GLU A 9 22.29 14.48 44.93
N SER A 10 22.99 15.46 44.38
CA SER A 10 22.95 15.78 42.96
C SER A 10 23.59 14.72 42.07
N ALA A 11 24.60 13.99 42.56
CA ALA A 11 25.26 12.93 41.80
C ALA A 11 24.37 11.65 41.62
N GLY A 12 23.51 11.37 42.60
CA GLY A 12 22.60 10.23 42.55
C GLY A 12 21.42 10.46 41.60
N PHE A 13 20.93 11.70 41.51
CA PHE A 13 19.83 12.08 40.63
C PHE A 13 20.28 12.05 39.16
N MET A 14 21.43 12.58 38.82
CA MET A 14 21.99 12.55 37.46
C MET A 14 22.28 11.13 36.97
N LYS A 15 22.76 10.23 37.80
CA LYS A 15 22.98 8.81 37.44
C LYS A 15 21.66 8.10 37.10
N LYS A 16 20.59 8.30 37.84
CA LYS A 16 19.28 7.68 37.56
C LYS A 16 18.70 8.12 36.20
N HIS A 17 18.77 9.40 35.87
CA HIS A 17 18.30 9.92 34.59
C HIS A 17 19.16 9.42 33.42
N LEU A 18 20.46 9.27 33.60
CA LEU A 18 21.38 8.73 32.59
C LEU A 18 21.06 7.24 32.28
N TRP A 19 20.73 6.45 33.30
CA TRP A 19 20.31 5.06 33.14
C TRP A 19 18.96 4.93 32.43
N ILE A 20 17.98 5.77 32.76
CA ILE A 20 16.66 5.79 32.09
C ILE A 20 16.81 6.20 30.64
N ALA A 21 17.58 7.26 30.34
CA ALA A 21 17.83 7.69 28.97
C ALA A 21 18.58 6.64 28.15
N GLY A 22 19.59 5.98 28.72
CA GLY A 22 20.33 4.89 28.09
C GLY A 22 19.43 3.68 27.77
N SER A 23 18.51 3.33 28.68
CA SER A 23 17.55 2.24 28.46
C SER A 23 16.56 2.57 27.33
N PHE A 24 16.09 3.80 27.25
CA PHE A 24 15.20 4.24 26.16
C PHE A 24 15.90 4.19 24.80
N VAL A 25 17.14 4.66 24.70
CA VAL A 25 17.93 4.59 23.47
C VAL A 25 18.20 3.15 23.07
N ALA A 26 18.53 2.27 24.01
CA ALA A 26 18.75 0.84 23.75
C ALA A 26 17.48 0.16 23.22
N VAL A 27 16.31 0.45 23.78
CA VAL A 27 15.03 -0.09 23.33
C VAL A 27 14.68 0.41 21.92
N ILE A 28 14.94 1.70 21.63
CA ILE A 28 14.71 2.26 20.28
C ILE A 28 15.64 1.61 19.26
N LEU A 29 16.94 1.44 19.58
CA LEU A 29 17.90 0.80 18.69
C LEU A 29 17.58 -0.69 18.46
N LEU A 30 17.09 -1.38 19.48
CA LEU A 30 16.66 -2.77 19.38
C LEU A 30 15.40 -2.90 18.52
N ALA A 31 14.44 -2.00 18.69
CA ALA A 31 13.24 -1.93 17.85
C ALA A 31 13.57 -1.59 16.38
N MET A 32 14.47 -0.63 16.15
CA MET A 32 14.95 -0.32 14.80
C MET A 32 15.73 -1.50 14.19
N GLY A 33 16.58 -2.19 14.95
CA GLY A 33 17.31 -3.38 14.50
C GLY A 33 16.36 -4.52 14.11
N LEU A 34 15.30 -4.74 14.88
CA LEU A 34 14.24 -5.71 14.55
C LEU A 34 13.49 -5.39 13.27
N LEU A 35 13.35 -4.11 12.90
CA LEU A 35 12.69 -3.67 11.67
C LEU A 35 13.60 -3.76 10.43
N ILE A 36 14.91 -3.63 10.60
CA ILE A 36 15.89 -3.59 9.50
C ILE A 36 16.38 -5.00 9.13
N LEU A 37 16.46 -5.92 10.09
CA LEU A 37 16.86 -7.30 9.82
C LEU A 37 15.76 -8.05 9.06
N PRO A 38 16.10 -8.90 8.07
CA PRO A 38 15.14 -9.74 7.36
C PRO A 38 14.59 -10.81 8.31
N ASN A 39 13.58 -10.45 9.08
CA ASN A 39 12.90 -11.35 10.01
C ASN A 39 11.39 -11.33 9.71
N PRO A 40 10.66 -12.42 9.99
CA PRO A 40 9.24 -12.55 9.65
C PRO A 40 8.37 -11.49 10.36
N LEU A 41 8.73 -11.07 11.57
CA LEU A 41 7.98 -10.04 12.31
C LEU A 41 8.12 -8.66 11.66
N GLY A 42 9.34 -8.27 11.25
CA GLY A 42 9.58 -7.03 10.53
C GLY A 42 8.82 -6.99 9.20
N ALA A 43 8.83 -8.10 8.45
CA ALA A 43 8.07 -8.21 7.21
C ALA A 43 6.56 -8.06 7.43
N MET A 44 6.00 -8.66 8.49
CA MET A 44 4.57 -8.53 8.84
C MET A 44 4.22 -7.08 9.22
N VAL A 45 5.05 -6.41 10.00
CA VAL A 45 4.84 -5.00 10.40
C VAL A 45 4.88 -4.09 9.17
N LEU A 46 5.84 -4.28 8.26
CA LEU A 46 5.93 -3.51 7.01
C LEU A 46 4.72 -3.75 6.10
N ALA A 47 4.29 -5.01 5.96
CA ALA A 47 3.11 -5.36 5.18
C ALA A 47 1.84 -4.71 5.74
N GLU A 48 1.66 -4.71 7.07
CA GLU A 48 0.53 -4.07 7.72
C GLU A 48 0.59 -2.54 7.59
N ALA A 49 1.77 -1.92 7.71
CA ALA A 49 1.95 -0.49 7.52
C ALA A 49 1.58 -0.06 6.09
N LYS A 50 1.95 -0.86 5.09
CA LYS A 50 1.55 -0.63 3.68
C LYS A 50 0.06 -0.85 3.47
N TYR A 51 -0.50 -1.92 4.04
CA TYR A 51 -1.93 -2.19 3.97
C TYR A 51 -2.76 -1.04 4.53
N ARG A 52 -2.33 -0.42 5.63
CA ARG A 52 -2.98 0.75 6.24
C ARG A 52 -2.66 2.08 5.55
N GLY A 53 -1.77 2.09 4.56
CA GLY A 53 -1.38 3.30 3.82
C GLY A 53 -0.38 4.19 4.55
N TYR A 54 0.25 3.73 5.63
CA TYR A 54 1.34 4.47 6.29
C TYR A 54 2.64 4.44 5.49
N LEU A 55 2.83 3.41 4.67
CA LEU A 55 3.94 3.27 3.75
C LEU A 55 3.43 3.01 2.34
N ALA A 56 4.06 3.61 1.35
CA ALA A 56 3.75 3.36 -0.04
C ALA A 56 4.26 1.99 -0.51
N TYR A 57 3.55 1.36 -1.44
CA TYR A 57 4.05 0.21 -2.17
C TYR A 57 5.11 0.65 -3.18
N THR A 58 6.20 -0.11 -3.28
CA THR A 58 7.13 0.05 -4.39
C THR A 58 6.51 -0.47 -5.69
N PRO A 59 7.03 -0.09 -6.88
CA PRO A 59 6.49 -0.58 -8.15
C PRO A 59 6.48 -2.12 -8.26
N ASP A 60 7.55 -2.80 -7.84
CA ASP A 60 7.64 -4.26 -7.88
C ASP A 60 6.69 -4.94 -6.90
N GLU A 61 6.52 -4.37 -5.72
CA GLU A 61 5.53 -4.84 -4.75
C GLU A 61 4.10 -4.66 -5.27
N ALA A 62 3.82 -3.55 -5.93
CA ALA A 62 2.51 -3.30 -6.53
C ALA A 62 2.19 -4.31 -7.65
N VAL A 63 3.17 -4.68 -8.48
CA VAL A 63 3.02 -5.75 -9.46
C VAL A 63 2.72 -7.08 -8.78
N THR A 64 3.53 -7.47 -7.79
CA THR A 64 3.32 -8.72 -7.03
C THR A 64 1.95 -8.74 -6.36
N LEU A 65 1.55 -7.62 -5.76
CA LEU A 65 0.24 -7.46 -5.13
C LEU A 65 -0.90 -7.59 -6.15
N ALA A 66 -0.79 -6.92 -7.31
CA ALA A 66 -1.78 -6.96 -8.36
C ALA A 66 -2.00 -8.40 -8.85
N TYR A 67 -0.93 -9.15 -9.13
CA TYR A 67 -1.04 -10.55 -9.52
C TYR A 67 -1.63 -11.42 -8.41
N SER A 68 -1.12 -11.35 -7.18
CA SER A 68 -1.56 -12.21 -6.08
C SER A 68 -3.01 -11.97 -5.67
N ARG A 69 -3.45 -10.71 -5.62
CA ARG A 69 -4.83 -10.35 -5.24
C ARG A 69 -5.83 -10.72 -6.33
N CYS A 70 -5.51 -10.49 -7.60
CA CYS A 70 -6.42 -10.84 -8.69
C CYS A 70 -6.49 -12.34 -8.91
N SER A 71 -5.40 -13.09 -8.73
CA SER A 71 -5.39 -14.55 -8.90
C SER A 71 -5.99 -15.33 -7.73
N SER A 72 -6.35 -14.67 -6.64
CA SER A 72 -7.05 -15.34 -5.52
C SER A 72 -8.47 -15.82 -5.87
N CYS A 73 -9.12 -15.22 -6.87
CA CYS A 73 -10.49 -15.55 -7.28
C CYS A 73 -10.57 -16.08 -8.72
N HIS A 74 -9.60 -15.75 -9.58
CA HIS A 74 -9.58 -16.17 -10.99
C HIS A 74 -8.15 -16.17 -11.55
N ASN A 75 -7.94 -16.76 -12.71
CA ASN A 75 -6.64 -16.75 -13.37
C ASN A 75 -6.23 -15.30 -13.73
N ALA A 76 -4.99 -14.91 -13.40
CA ALA A 76 -4.43 -13.60 -13.73
C ALA A 76 -4.40 -13.31 -15.25
N GLU A 77 -4.36 -14.34 -16.10
CA GLU A 77 -4.47 -14.22 -17.56
C GLU A 77 -5.71 -13.43 -18.00
N LYS A 78 -6.80 -13.52 -17.22
CA LYS A 78 -8.01 -12.72 -17.45
C LYS A 78 -7.74 -11.22 -17.44
N MET A 79 -6.81 -10.75 -16.59
CA MET A 79 -6.42 -9.35 -16.54
C MET A 79 -5.50 -8.96 -17.69
N LEU A 80 -4.57 -9.84 -18.07
CA LEU A 80 -3.62 -9.61 -19.16
C LEU A 80 -4.27 -9.52 -20.53
N ARG A 81 -5.38 -10.23 -20.70
CA ARG A 81 -6.19 -10.22 -21.95
C ARG A 81 -7.35 -9.23 -21.88
N TYR A 82 -7.34 -8.35 -20.88
CA TYR A 82 -8.41 -7.39 -20.72
C TYR A 82 -8.43 -6.37 -21.88
N CYS A 83 -9.58 -6.25 -22.53
CA CYS A 83 -9.73 -5.38 -23.71
C CYS A 83 -9.98 -3.94 -23.27
N ALA A 84 -9.04 -3.04 -23.58
CA ALA A 84 -9.13 -1.62 -23.28
C ALA A 84 -10.36 -0.93 -23.90
N ARG A 85 -10.83 -1.41 -25.06
CA ARG A 85 -12.00 -0.85 -25.75
C ARG A 85 -13.33 -1.52 -25.40
N CYS A 86 -13.26 -2.66 -24.67
CA CYS A 86 -14.44 -3.51 -24.40
C CYS A 86 -14.96 -3.36 -22.97
N GLY A 87 -14.20 -2.76 -22.06
CA GLY A 87 -14.56 -2.70 -20.67
C GLY A 87 -14.07 -1.42 -19.95
N PRO A 88 -14.49 -1.23 -18.68
CA PRO A 88 -14.11 -0.07 -17.90
C PRO A 88 -12.61 -0.06 -17.56
N PRO A 89 -12.02 1.12 -17.26
CA PRO A 89 -10.64 1.23 -16.80
C PRO A 89 -10.35 0.41 -15.53
N PHE A 90 -9.07 0.06 -15.30
CA PHE A 90 -8.70 -0.76 -14.14
C PHE A 90 -9.06 -0.14 -12.79
N THR A 91 -9.13 1.18 -12.67
CA THR A 91 -9.68 1.85 -11.48
C THR A 91 -11.09 1.37 -11.16
N VAL A 92 -11.95 1.27 -12.16
CA VAL A 92 -13.34 0.77 -11.99
C VAL A 92 -13.37 -0.74 -11.78
N VAL A 93 -12.50 -1.50 -12.46
CA VAL A 93 -12.37 -2.95 -12.24
C VAL A 93 -11.98 -3.26 -10.80
N VAL A 94 -10.97 -2.58 -10.27
CA VAL A 94 -10.50 -2.77 -8.89
C VAL A 94 -11.59 -2.38 -7.88
N HIS A 95 -12.30 -1.27 -8.11
CA HIS A 95 -13.46 -0.89 -7.30
C HIS A 95 -14.52 -2.00 -7.27
N SER A 96 -14.86 -2.55 -8.45
CA SER A 96 -15.83 -3.63 -8.56
C SER A 96 -15.38 -4.89 -7.82
N MET A 97 -14.09 -5.25 -7.89
CA MET A 97 -13.54 -6.39 -7.15
C MET A 97 -13.56 -6.16 -5.64
N LYS A 98 -13.25 -4.94 -5.19
CA LYS A 98 -13.38 -4.54 -3.78
C LYS A 98 -14.81 -4.76 -3.28
N LYS A 99 -15.81 -4.29 -4.03
CA LYS A 99 -17.23 -4.51 -3.71
C LYS A 99 -17.64 -5.98 -3.77
N TYR A 100 -17.12 -6.73 -4.72
CA TYR A 100 -17.37 -8.16 -4.79
C TYR A 100 -16.86 -8.90 -3.54
N VAL A 101 -15.65 -8.61 -3.08
CA VAL A 101 -15.09 -9.18 -1.85
C VAL A 101 -15.92 -8.80 -0.63
N GLU A 102 -16.36 -7.53 -0.52
CA GLU A 102 -17.25 -7.09 0.56
C GLU A 102 -18.55 -7.92 0.57
N LEU A 103 -19.18 -8.12 -0.57
CA LEU A 103 -20.43 -8.88 -0.71
C LEU A 103 -20.26 -10.39 -0.43
N THR A 104 -19.15 -10.99 -0.88
CA THR A 104 -18.90 -12.41 -0.65
C THR A 104 -18.58 -12.69 0.81
N ASN A 105 -17.90 -11.78 1.48
CA ASN A 105 -17.64 -11.90 2.92
C ASN A 105 -18.93 -11.84 3.76
N LEU A 106 -19.99 -11.17 3.30
CA LEU A 106 -21.31 -11.26 3.94
C LEU A 106 -21.90 -12.68 3.88
N LYS A 107 -21.47 -13.49 2.90
CA LYS A 107 -21.86 -14.92 2.75
C LYS A 107 -20.92 -15.87 3.47
N LYS A 108 -20.11 -15.36 4.41
CA LYS A 108 -19.12 -16.13 5.23
C LYS A 108 -17.92 -16.66 4.44
N GLU A 109 -17.63 -16.12 3.27
CA GLU A 109 -16.34 -16.36 2.62
C GLU A 109 -15.29 -15.42 3.22
N ASN A 110 -14.13 -15.96 3.59
CA ASN A 110 -13.09 -15.22 4.33
C ASN A 110 -12.02 -14.65 3.38
N PHE A 111 -12.41 -13.86 2.38
CA PHE A 111 -11.44 -13.14 1.58
C PHE A 111 -10.87 -11.95 2.35
N LYS A 112 -9.56 -11.74 2.26
CA LYS A 112 -8.95 -10.53 2.83
C LYS A 112 -9.53 -9.30 2.12
N PRO A 113 -10.15 -8.33 2.83
CA PRO A 113 -10.64 -7.09 2.23
C PRO A 113 -9.52 -6.33 1.51
N PHE A 114 -9.88 -5.52 0.51
CA PHE A 114 -8.94 -4.60 -0.10
C PHE A 114 -8.84 -3.33 0.74
N SER A 115 -7.62 -2.91 1.09
CA SER A 115 -7.42 -1.56 1.62
C SER A 115 -7.41 -0.53 0.49
N ASP A 116 -7.57 0.74 0.87
CA ASP A 116 -7.47 1.86 -0.08
C ASP A 116 -6.07 1.93 -0.72
N ALA A 117 -5.02 1.71 0.07
CA ALA A 117 -3.64 1.70 -0.41
C ALA A 117 -3.37 0.55 -1.39
N GLU A 118 -3.87 -0.67 -1.09
CA GLU A 118 -3.80 -1.81 -2.03
C GLU A 118 -4.55 -1.49 -3.33
N SER A 119 -5.76 -0.96 -3.24
CA SER A 119 -6.59 -0.64 -4.40
C SER A 119 -5.91 0.35 -5.34
N VAL A 120 -5.32 1.41 -4.79
CA VAL A 120 -4.56 2.42 -5.55
C VAL A 120 -3.31 1.83 -6.19
N ALA A 121 -2.55 1.00 -5.45
CA ALA A 121 -1.34 0.36 -5.97
C ALA A 121 -1.67 -0.63 -7.10
N ILE A 122 -2.70 -1.46 -6.93
CA ILE A 122 -3.15 -2.45 -7.93
C ILE A 122 -3.64 -1.75 -9.20
N ALA A 123 -4.45 -0.68 -9.06
CA ALA A 123 -4.95 0.06 -10.22
C ALA A 123 -3.81 0.67 -11.04
N GLN A 124 -2.85 1.33 -10.39
CA GLN A 124 -1.66 1.87 -11.07
C GLN A 124 -0.82 0.78 -11.74
N ALA A 125 -0.62 -0.36 -11.07
CA ALA A 125 0.14 -1.47 -11.65
C ALA A 125 -0.52 -2.01 -12.93
N TRP A 126 -1.83 -2.27 -12.90
CA TRP A 126 -2.54 -2.74 -14.09
C TRP A 126 -2.63 -1.69 -15.20
N ASN A 127 -2.84 -0.41 -14.87
CA ASN A 127 -2.79 0.68 -15.82
C ASN A 127 -1.46 0.72 -16.57
N ALA A 128 -0.34 0.53 -15.87
CA ALA A 128 0.98 0.51 -16.51
C ALA A 128 1.22 -0.77 -17.32
N LEU A 129 0.87 -1.95 -16.77
CA LEU A 129 1.20 -3.24 -17.37
C LEU A 129 0.33 -3.59 -18.59
N VAL A 130 -0.93 -3.21 -18.58
CA VAL A 130 -1.90 -3.55 -19.63
C VAL A 130 -2.24 -2.32 -20.47
N GLY A 131 -2.44 -1.18 -19.84
CA GLY A 131 -2.75 0.10 -20.46
C GLY A 131 -3.68 0.94 -19.60
N ASN A 132 -3.60 2.26 -19.74
CA ASN A 132 -4.49 3.23 -19.11
C ASN A 132 -5.39 3.89 -20.17
N TRP A 133 -6.70 3.72 -20.06
CA TRP A 133 -7.70 4.33 -20.94
C TRP A 133 -8.77 5.11 -20.17
N GLU A 134 -8.44 5.61 -18.97
CA GLU A 134 -9.33 6.44 -18.15
C GLU A 134 -9.82 7.68 -18.90
N SER A 135 -8.96 8.28 -19.72
CA SER A 135 -9.30 9.48 -20.51
C SER A 135 -10.48 9.27 -21.46
N GLY A 136 -10.64 8.06 -22.01
CA GLY A 136 -11.74 7.71 -22.90
C GLY A 136 -13.12 7.64 -22.23
N TRP A 137 -13.15 7.52 -20.90
CA TRP A 137 -14.41 7.40 -20.15
C TRP A 137 -14.92 8.74 -19.59
N GLY A 138 -14.05 9.74 -19.49
CA GLY A 138 -14.36 11.04 -18.92
C GLY A 138 -14.49 11.02 -17.40
N GLU A 139 -13.86 11.97 -16.75
CA GLU A 139 -13.72 12.05 -15.29
C GLU A 139 -15.05 11.99 -14.54
N LYS A 140 -16.09 12.71 -15.02
CA LYS A 140 -17.42 12.74 -14.40
C LYS A 140 -18.06 11.35 -14.33
N ASN A 141 -17.93 10.56 -15.42
CA ASN A 141 -18.49 9.22 -15.49
C ASN A 141 -17.71 8.28 -14.56
N LEU A 142 -16.38 8.39 -14.55
CA LEU A 142 -15.54 7.59 -13.65
C LEU A 142 -15.86 7.88 -12.19
N LYS A 143 -15.98 9.14 -11.79
CA LYS A 143 -16.37 9.51 -10.41
C LYS A 143 -17.73 8.90 -10.01
N LYS A 144 -18.67 8.85 -10.93
CA LYS A 144 -19.97 8.19 -10.67
C LYS A 144 -19.82 6.69 -10.45
N LEU A 145 -19.00 6.02 -11.27
CA LEU A 145 -18.75 4.58 -11.15
C LEU A 145 -17.95 4.22 -9.88
N LEU A 146 -17.08 5.11 -9.43
CA LEU A 146 -16.26 4.96 -8.23
C LEU A 146 -16.92 5.51 -6.96
N GLN A 147 -18.21 5.81 -7.01
CA GLN A 147 -18.93 6.39 -5.88
C GLN A 147 -18.73 5.57 -4.60
N GLY A 148 -18.31 6.25 -3.53
CA GLY A 148 -17.98 5.64 -2.23
C GLY A 148 -16.53 5.16 -2.09
N ASP A 149 -15.68 5.30 -3.12
CA ASP A 149 -14.25 4.97 -3.06
C ASP A 149 -13.39 6.23 -3.25
N ALA A 150 -13.21 6.97 -2.15
CA ALA A 150 -12.48 8.23 -2.18
C ALA A 150 -11.00 8.07 -2.60
N ALA A 151 -10.40 6.91 -2.38
CA ALA A 151 -9.01 6.66 -2.74
C ALA A 151 -8.84 6.54 -4.26
N LEU A 152 -9.70 5.77 -4.92
CA LEU A 152 -9.68 5.63 -6.37
C LEU A 152 -10.17 6.91 -7.09
N ILE A 153 -11.10 7.66 -6.47
CA ILE A 153 -11.49 8.99 -6.99
C ILE A 153 -10.28 9.93 -6.98
N ARG A 154 -9.53 10.01 -5.88
CA ARG A 154 -8.30 10.81 -5.84
C ARG A 154 -7.26 10.34 -6.85
N LEU A 155 -7.17 9.03 -7.09
CA LEU A 155 -6.25 8.50 -8.11
C LEU A 155 -6.59 9.01 -9.50
N ILE A 156 -7.85 8.96 -9.94
CA ILE A 156 -8.24 9.45 -11.28
C ILE A 156 -8.14 10.97 -11.41
N GLU A 157 -8.22 11.72 -10.30
CA GLU A 157 -7.97 13.17 -10.26
C GLU A 157 -6.48 13.52 -10.33
N THR A 158 -5.60 12.56 -9.99
CA THR A 158 -4.15 12.73 -10.06
C THR A 158 -3.67 12.53 -11.48
N PRO A 159 -2.98 13.52 -12.10
CA PRO A 159 -2.39 13.34 -13.42
C PRO A 159 -1.50 12.11 -13.49
N VAL A 160 -1.48 11.41 -14.62
CA VAL A 160 -0.71 10.17 -14.79
C VAL A 160 0.78 10.40 -14.48
N GLU A 161 1.30 11.58 -14.84
CA GLU A 161 2.67 12.00 -14.59
C GLU A 161 3.02 12.18 -13.10
N GLN A 162 2.04 12.12 -12.22
CA GLN A 162 2.19 12.23 -10.77
C GLN A 162 1.86 10.92 -10.05
N ARG A 163 1.58 9.84 -10.79
CA ARG A 163 1.28 8.52 -10.23
C ARG A 163 2.55 7.67 -10.16
N PRO A 164 3.20 7.53 -9.00
CA PRO A 164 4.58 7.04 -8.91
C PRO A 164 4.76 5.60 -9.40
N ILE A 165 3.80 4.72 -9.15
CA ILE A 165 3.87 3.31 -9.58
C ILE A 165 3.64 3.23 -11.10
N GLU A 166 2.64 3.95 -11.61
CA GLU A 166 2.28 3.93 -13.02
C GLU A 166 3.43 4.47 -13.88
N ILE A 167 4.07 5.57 -13.47
CA ILE A 167 5.26 6.11 -14.16
C ILE A 167 6.44 5.14 -14.12
N ALA A 168 6.75 4.59 -12.95
CA ALA A 168 7.91 3.71 -12.81
C ALA A 168 7.77 2.40 -13.62
N LEU A 169 6.55 2.01 -13.94
CA LEU A 169 6.23 0.79 -14.69
C LEU A 169 5.84 1.05 -16.15
N LYS A 170 5.80 2.32 -16.62
CA LYS A 170 5.28 2.71 -17.95
C LYS A 170 5.88 1.94 -19.12
N ASP A 171 7.16 1.57 -19.01
CA ASP A 171 7.90 0.87 -20.06
C ASP A 171 7.88 -0.68 -19.86
N ARG A 172 7.16 -1.17 -18.85
CA ARG A 172 7.06 -2.60 -18.51
C ARG A 172 5.69 -3.14 -18.92
N ARG A 173 5.61 -3.73 -20.08
CA ARG A 173 4.40 -4.49 -20.48
C ARG A 173 4.43 -5.88 -19.90
N ALA A 174 3.31 -6.33 -19.36
CA ALA A 174 3.19 -7.71 -18.89
C ALA A 174 3.21 -8.69 -20.08
N PRO A 175 3.85 -9.88 -19.94
CA PRO A 175 3.75 -10.93 -20.94
C PRO A 175 2.28 -11.30 -21.19
N GLY A 176 1.85 -11.30 -22.45
CA GLY A 176 0.46 -11.58 -22.81
C GLY A 176 -0.51 -10.40 -22.67
N ALA A 177 -0.02 -9.20 -22.31
CA ALA A 177 -0.83 -7.98 -22.35
C ALA A 177 -1.39 -7.74 -23.75
N TYR A 178 -2.60 -7.14 -23.79
CA TYR A 178 -3.22 -6.76 -25.04
C TYR A 178 -2.32 -5.75 -25.78
N LYS A 179 -1.99 -6.05 -27.03
CA LYS A 179 -1.29 -5.13 -27.93
C LYS A 179 -2.33 -4.51 -28.84
N GLU A 180 -2.42 -3.19 -28.84
CA GLU A 180 -3.21 -2.43 -29.81
C GLU A 180 -2.65 -2.59 -31.23
#